data_6b2f46c23985124639125948855e6526
#
_entry.id   6b2f46c23985124639125948855e6526
#
_cell.length_a   1.000
_cell.length_b   1.000
_cell.length_c   1.000
_cell.angle_alpha   90.00
_cell.angle_beta   90.00
_cell.angle_gamma   90.00
#
_symmetry.space_group_name_H-M   'P 1'
#
loop_
_entity.id
_entity.type
_entity.pdbx_description
1 polymer ?
#
loop_
_entity_poly.entity_id
_entity_poly.type
_entity_poly.pdbx_seq_one_letter_code
_entity_poly.pdbx_strand_id
1 'polypeptide(L)'
;EYRALAMIEGMQDLCVFSPGADTYFPLHINPFQFPVGLTLAEHIANLNAVFAGAFELIPPSPFLIDGCIEKVYLDKGWNINERNDGTKEYPTMQELYDSLKVAVEESGYEGESKANIRSVMEVRIGSLLRREIGHVYNVRRSSVEPEDWLSRPVIIELESLGEGPANFMSLLISTLIREVLKIRKTSDVVKDE
;
A
#
# COMPACT_ATOMS: atom_id res chain seq x y z
N GLU A 1 13.62 -5.67 21.27
CA GLU A 1 15.08 -5.90 21.22
C GLU A 1 15.79 -4.81 20.41
N TYR A 2 15.29 -4.44 19.24
CA TYR A 2 15.91 -3.42 18.38
C TYR A 2 15.79 -1.97 18.91
N ARG A 3 14.87 -1.67 19.84
CA ARG A 3 14.70 -0.33 20.43
C ARG A 3 15.96 0.13 21.18
N ALA A 4 16.79 -0.79 21.66
CA ALA A 4 18.06 -0.49 22.28
C ALA A 4 19.08 0.17 21.30
N LEU A 5 18.89 0.00 19.99
CA LEU A 5 19.72 0.66 18.97
C LEU A 5 19.62 2.19 19.02
N ALA A 6 18.48 2.74 19.47
CA ALA A 6 18.32 4.19 19.65
C ALA A 6 19.29 4.79 20.70
N MET A 7 19.93 3.94 21.54
CA MET A 7 20.93 4.36 22.53
C MET A 7 22.36 4.42 21.96
N ILE A 8 22.53 3.96 20.72
CA ILE A 8 23.85 3.96 20.06
C ILE A 8 24.12 5.36 19.50
N GLU A 9 25.34 5.83 19.64
CA GLU A 9 25.79 7.11 19.06
C GLU A 9 25.61 7.09 17.53
N GLY A 10 24.97 8.14 16.99
CA GLY A 10 24.61 8.23 15.57
C GLY A 10 23.26 7.61 15.18
N MET A 11 22.52 7.02 16.13
CA MET A 11 21.20 6.41 15.89
C MET A 11 20.05 7.14 16.61
N GLN A 12 20.27 8.41 17.00
CA GLN A 12 19.28 9.20 17.74
C GLN A 12 18.02 9.50 16.93
N ASP A 13 18.13 9.48 15.60
CA ASP A 13 17.01 9.71 14.66
C ASP A 13 16.28 8.41 14.29
N LEU A 14 16.60 7.29 14.94
CA LEU A 14 15.95 6.00 14.70
C LEU A 14 14.47 6.08 15.03
N CYS A 15 13.63 5.77 14.04
CA CYS A 15 12.20 5.58 14.23
C CYS A 15 11.87 4.10 14.35
N VAL A 16 11.08 3.72 15.37
CA VAL A 16 10.57 2.36 15.56
C VAL A 16 9.06 2.40 15.52
N PHE A 17 8.47 1.72 14.54
CA PHE A 17 7.03 1.59 14.37
C PHE A 17 6.58 0.16 14.71
N SER A 18 5.41 0.04 15.35
CA SER A 18 4.78 -1.24 15.67
C SER A 18 3.32 -1.21 15.17
N PRO A 19 3.08 -1.39 13.85
CA PRO A 19 1.76 -1.32 13.27
C PRO A 19 0.83 -2.39 13.86
N GLY A 20 -0.44 -2.03 14.10
CA GLY A 20 -1.44 -2.95 14.64
C GLY A 20 -1.33 -3.25 16.13
N ALA A 21 -0.36 -2.68 16.83
CA ALA A 21 -0.27 -2.74 18.29
C ALA A 21 -0.81 -1.45 18.93
N ASP A 22 -1.29 -1.54 20.16
CA ASP A 22 -1.63 -0.37 20.99
C ASP A 22 -0.33 0.27 21.47
N THR A 23 0.26 1.13 20.64
CA THR A 23 1.57 1.75 20.89
C THR A 23 1.52 3.26 20.80
N TYR A 24 2.50 3.92 21.44
CA TYR A 24 2.68 5.37 21.39
C TYR A 24 3.04 5.91 20.00
N PHE A 25 3.48 5.04 19.07
CA PHE A 25 3.90 5.40 17.71
C PHE A 25 3.21 4.50 16.69
N PRO A 26 1.89 4.69 16.45
CA PRO A 26 1.17 3.92 15.46
C PRO A 26 1.68 4.26 14.05
N LEU A 27 1.90 3.23 13.24
CA LEU A 27 2.13 3.40 11.81
C LEU A 27 0.80 3.31 11.07
N HIS A 28 0.46 4.38 10.38
CA HIS A 28 -0.62 4.40 9.39
C HIS A 28 0.00 4.52 8.01
N ILE A 29 -0.40 3.65 7.08
CA ILE A 29 0.11 3.66 5.72
C ILE A 29 -1.05 3.51 4.73
N ASN A 30 -1.25 4.51 3.89
CA ASN A 30 -2.19 4.43 2.79
C ASN A 30 -1.50 3.76 1.59
N PRO A 31 -1.93 2.54 1.17
CA PRO A 31 -1.30 1.86 0.04
C PRO A 31 -1.42 2.60 -1.29
N PHE A 32 -2.38 3.51 -1.40
CA PHE A 32 -2.63 4.29 -2.60
C PHE A 32 -1.81 5.59 -2.66
N GLN A 33 -1.14 5.97 -1.58
CA GLN A 33 -0.27 7.13 -1.56
C GLN A 33 1.09 6.75 -2.14
N PHE A 34 1.54 7.49 -3.16
CA PHE A 34 2.76 7.21 -3.90
C PHE A 34 3.61 8.46 -4.11
N PRO A 35 4.91 8.31 -4.43
CA PRO A 35 5.84 9.44 -4.50
C PRO A 35 5.45 10.48 -5.54
N VAL A 36 5.71 11.76 -5.20
CA VAL A 36 5.56 12.88 -6.13
C VAL A 36 6.50 12.67 -7.34
N GLY A 37 5.99 12.90 -8.54
CA GLY A 37 6.72 12.72 -9.79
C GLY A 37 6.57 11.35 -10.45
N LEU A 38 6.09 10.32 -9.74
CA LEU A 38 5.76 9.02 -10.33
C LEU A 38 4.44 9.10 -11.12
N THR A 39 4.30 8.31 -12.18
CA THR A 39 3.04 8.19 -12.92
C THR A 39 2.06 7.26 -12.20
N LEU A 40 0.76 7.57 -12.27
CA LEU A 40 -0.27 6.73 -11.67
C LEU A 40 -0.25 5.32 -12.26
N ALA A 41 -0.13 5.18 -13.58
CA ALA A 41 -0.10 3.86 -14.23
C ALA A 41 1.00 2.95 -13.67
N GLU A 42 2.18 3.50 -13.40
CA GLU A 42 3.28 2.74 -12.83
C GLU A 42 2.99 2.32 -11.39
N HIS A 43 2.44 3.23 -10.57
CA HIS A 43 2.08 2.90 -9.20
C HIS A 43 0.99 1.82 -9.14
N ILE A 44 -0.06 1.90 -9.98
CA ILE A 44 -1.11 0.88 -10.06
C ILE A 44 -0.52 -0.50 -10.37
N ALA A 45 0.35 -0.59 -11.38
CA ALA A 45 0.99 -1.85 -11.73
C ALA A 45 1.83 -2.42 -10.57
N ASN A 46 2.57 -1.56 -9.86
CA ASN A 46 3.35 -1.94 -8.70
C ASN A 46 2.46 -2.37 -7.53
N LEU A 47 1.40 -1.63 -7.23
CA LEU A 47 0.46 -1.93 -6.15
C LEU A 47 -0.30 -3.24 -6.41
N ASN A 48 -0.71 -3.50 -7.67
CA ASN A 48 -1.32 -4.76 -8.04
C ASN A 48 -0.37 -5.95 -7.78
N ALA A 49 0.93 -5.79 -8.10
CA ALA A 49 1.94 -6.81 -7.80
C ALA A 49 2.12 -7.03 -6.28
N VAL A 50 1.99 -5.97 -5.46
CA VAL A 50 2.00 -6.09 -3.99
C VAL A 50 0.82 -6.92 -3.51
N PHE A 51 -0.40 -6.64 -3.97
CA PHE A 51 -1.58 -7.44 -3.62
C PHE A 51 -1.43 -8.90 -4.06
N ALA A 52 -1.01 -9.12 -5.30
CA ALA A 52 -0.85 -10.46 -5.85
C ALA A 52 0.19 -11.27 -5.06
N GLY A 53 1.33 -10.67 -4.73
CA GLY A 53 2.41 -11.34 -4.00
C GLY A 53 2.09 -11.56 -2.52
N ALA A 54 1.49 -10.57 -1.84
CA ALA A 54 1.18 -10.67 -0.41
C ALA A 54 0.12 -11.73 -0.10
N PHE A 55 -0.83 -11.92 -1.01
CA PHE A 55 -1.97 -12.81 -0.81
C PHE A 55 -2.00 -14.03 -1.73
N GLU A 56 -0.92 -14.26 -2.48
CA GLU A 56 -0.81 -15.38 -3.42
C GLU A 56 -2.05 -15.50 -4.33
N LEU A 57 -2.43 -14.37 -4.92
CA LEU A 57 -3.63 -14.30 -5.74
C LEU A 57 -3.45 -15.03 -7.06
N ILE A 58 -4.44 -15.83 -7.44
CA ILE A 58 -4.50 -16.52 -8.72
C ILE A 58 -5.57 -15.90 -9.63
N PRO A 59 -5.40 -15.99 -10.96
CA PRO A 59 -6.43 -15.53 -11.89
C PRO A 59 -7.81 -16.13 -11.58
N PRO A 60 -8.91 -15.33 -11.72
CA PRO A 60 -8.94 -13.98 -12.28
C PRO A 60 -8.76 -12.84 -11.25
N SER A 61 -8.54 -13.16 -9.96
CA SER A 61 -8.53 -12.16 -8.88
C SER A 61 -7.57 -11.00 -9.09
N PRO A 62 -6.31 -11.17 -9.57
CA PRO A 62 -5.42 -10.05 -9.82
C PRO A 62 -5.97 -9.05 -10.85
N PHE A 63 -6.65 -9.52 -11.88
CA PHE A 63 -7.24 -8.65 -12.92
C PHE A 63 -8.41 -7.82 -12.39
N LEU A 64 -9.23 -8.41 -11.51
CA LEU A 64 -10.33 -7.68 -10.86
C LEU A 64 -9.78 -6.60 -9.92
N ILE A 65 -8.74 -6.92 -9.16
CA ILE A 65 -8.10 -5.96 -8.26
C ILE A 65 -7.49 -4.80 -9.05
N ASP A 66 -6.78 -5.09 -10.13
CA ASP A 66 -6.16 -4.08 -11.01
C ASP A 66 -7.20 -3.06 -11.52
N GLY A 67 -8.30 -3.56 -12.09
CA GLY A 67 -9.39 -2.71 -12.56
C GLY A 67 -10.07 -1.91 -11.45
N CYS A 68 -10.18 -2.48 -10.23
CA CYS A 68 -10.76 -1.75 -9.10
C CYS A 68 -9.80 -0.70 -8.53
N ILE A 69 -8.49 -0.96 -8.52
CA ILE A 69 -7.48 0.04 -8.13
C ILE A 69 -7.55 1.23 -9.09
N GLU A 70 -7.54 0.98 -10.40
CA GLU A 70 -7.69 2.04 -11.40
C GLU A 70 -8.98 2.84 -11.16
N LYS A 71 -10.12 2.14 -11.02
CA LYS A 71 -11.42 2.77 -10.81
C LYS A 71 -11.45 3.71 -9.61
N VAL A 72 -10.94 3.30 -8.45
CA VAL A 72 -10.99 4.16 -7.25
C VAL A 72 -10.12 5.41 -7.37
N TYR A 73 -9.05 5.37 -8.16
CA TYR A 73 -8.28 6.57 -8.50
C TYR A 73 -9.05 7.47 -9.47
N LEU A 74 -9.67 6.93 -10.51
CA LEU A 74 -10.49 7.69 -11.45
C LEU A 74 -11.67 8.37 -10.74
N ASP A 75 -12.31 7.69 -9.79
CA ASP A 75 -13.39 8.25 -8.95
C ASP A 75 -12.93 9.44 -8.09
N LYS A 76 -11.64 9.56 -7.79
CA LYS A 76 -10.99 10.71 -7.13
C LYS A 76 -10.51 11.79 -8.12
N GLY A 77 -10.80 11.64 -9.40
CA GLY A 77 -10.41 12.61 -10.44
C GLY A 77 -8.97 12.50 -10.90
N TRP A 78 -8.31 11.35 -10.66
CA TRP A 78 -7.00 11.07 -11.24
C TRP A 78 -7.13 10.69 -12.72
N ASN A 79 -6.04 10.94 -13.49
CA ASN A 79 -5.88 10.43 -14.83
C ASN A 79 -4.76 9.39 -14.85
N ILE A 80 -4.95 8.27 -15.55
CA ILE A 80 -4.02 7.14 -15.55
C ILE A 80 -2.59 7.51 -15.96
N ASN A 81 -2.44 8.48 -16.85
CA ASN A 81 -1.14 8.91 -17.38
C ASN A 81 -0.55 10.12 -16.65
N GLU A 82 -1.24 10.66 -15.64
CA GLU A 82 -0.71 11.82 -14.93
C GLU A 82 0.37 11.42 -13.92
N ARG A 83 1.25 12.40 -13.63
CA ARG A 83 2.22 12.29 -12.55
C ARG A 83 1.62 12.82 -11.25
N ASN A 84 1.98 12.19 -10.15
CA ASN A 84 1.63 12.73 -8.84
C ASN A 84 2.30 14.09 -8.63
N ASP A 85 1.51 15.11 -8.34
CA ASP A 85 1.96 16.46 -7.97
C ASP A 85 1.72 16.78 -6.49
N GLY A 86 1.19 15.80 -5.73
CA GLY A 86 0.89 15.92 -4.31
C GLY A 86 -0.40 16.67 -3.97
N THR A 87 -1.17 17.11 -4.96
CA THR A 87 -2.36 17.96 -4.74
C THR A 87 -3.66 17.19 -4.58
N LYS A 88 -3.75 15.99 -5.17
CA LYS A 88 -4.99 15.19 -5.20
C LYS A 88 -5.16 14.30 -3.98
N GLU A 89 -6.40 13.97 -3.69
CA GLU A 89 -6.74 12.97 -2.67
C GLU A 89 -6.46 11.56 -3.19
N TYR A 90 -5.97 10.71 -2.29
CA TYR A 90 -5.75 9.30 -2.56
C TYR A 90 -6.99 8.47 -2.17
N PRO A 91 -7.25 7.35 -2.87
CA PRO A 91 -8.22 6.37 -2.42
C PRO A 91 -7.88 5.79 -1.04
N THR A 92 -8.85 5.12 -0.44
CA THR A 92 -8.69 4.36 0.81
C THR A 92 -8.88 2.86 0.58
N MET A 93 -8.43 2.04 1.52
CA MET A 93 -8.66 0.58 1.47
C MET A 93 -10.15 0.23 1.49
N GLN A 94 -10.98 1.02 2.20
CA GLN A 94 -12.43 0.79 2.21
C GLN A 94 -13.05 1.03 0.83
N GLU A 95 -12.64 2.10 0.13
CA GLU A 95 -13.13 2.39 -1.22
C GLU A 95 -12.74 1.30 -2.22
N LEU A 96 -11.50 0.77 -2.14
CA LEU A 96 -11.10 -0.40 -2.93
C LEU A 96 -11.98 -1.61 -2.61
N TYR A 97 -12.17 -1.94 -1.32
CA TYR A 97 -12.94 -3.10 -0.92
C TYR A 97 -14.40 -3.01 -1.37
N ASP A 98 -15.01 -1.83 -1.30
CA ASP A 98 -16.38 -1.62 -1.77
C ASP A 98 -16.47 -1.69 -3.30
N SER A 99 -15.49 -1.17 -4.03
CA SER A 99 -15.39 -1.34 -5.48
C SER A 99 -15.26 -2.81 -5.88
N LEU A 100 -14.45 -3.59 -5.15
CA LEU A 100 -14.29 -5.03 -5.39
C LEU A 100 -15.59 -5.82 -5.19
N LYS A 101 -16.39 -5.49 -4.16
CA LYS A 101 -17.71 -6.13 -3.96
C LYS A 101 -18.61 -5.93 -5.18
N VAL A 102 -18.66 -4.70 -5.68
CA VAL A 102 -19.46 -4.38 -6.87
C VAL A 102 -18.92 -5.13 -8.09
N ALA A 103 -17.63 -5.10 -8.32
CA ALA A 103 -16.99 -5.77 -9.46
C ALA A 103 -17.21 -7.29 -9.46
N VAL A 104 -17.19 -7.94 -8.28
CA VAL A 104 -17.52 -9.38 -8.17
C VAL A 104 -18.97 -9.67 -8.52
N GLU A 105 -19.91 -8.81 -8.10
CA GLU A 105 -21.33 -9.00 -8.45
C GLU A 105 -21.60 -8.80 -9.95
N GLU A 106 -20.91 -7.86 -10.58
CA GLU A 106 -21.06 -7.49 -11.99
C GLU A 106 -20.19 -8.33 -12.94
N SER A 107 -19.28 -9.15 -12.42
CA SER A 107 -18.24 -9.85 -13.21
C SER A 107 -18.74 -10.91 -14.18
N GLY A 108 -20.02 -11.28 -14.12
CA GLY A 108 -20.57 -12.37 -14.93
C GLY A 108 -20.08 -13.78 -14.54
N TYR A 109 -19.22 -13.91 -13.54
CA TYR A 109 -18.87 -15.21 -12.96
C TYR A 109 -20.06 -15.79 -12.18
N GLU A 110 -20.27 -17.10 -12.28
CA GLU A 110 -21.34 -17.81 -11.60
C GLU A 110 -20.82 -18.99 -10.79
N GLY A 111 -21.68 -19.52 -9.91
CA GLY A 111 -21.45 -20.75 -9.16
C GLY A 111 -20.16 -20.69 -8.31
N GLU A 112 -19.36 -21.74 -8.40
CA GLU A 112 -18.15 -21.94 -7.61
C GLU A 112 -17.07 -20.88 -7.90
N SER A 113 -16.92 -20.46 -9.15
CA SER A 113 -15.95 -19.44 -9.53
C SER A 113 -16.24 -18.09 -8.84
N LYS A 114 -17.50 -17.67 -8.82
CA LYS A 114 -17.92 -16.44 -8.11
C LYS A 114 -17.71 -16.56 -6.61
N ALA A 115 -18.05 -17.70 -6.03
CA ALA A 115 -17.88 -17.96 -4.59
C ALA A 115 -16.39 -17.92 -4.19
N ASN A 116 -15.50 -18.50 -4.99
CA ASN A 116 -14.06 -18.49 -4.75
C ASN A 116 -13.49 -17.07 -4.81
N ILE A 117 -13.84 -16.28 -5.83
CA ILE A 117 -13.40 -14.89 -5.96
C ILE A 117 -13.88 -14.08 -4.74
N ARG A 118 -15.16 -14.20 -4.38
CA ARG A 118 -15.73 -13.53 -3.21
C ARG A 118 -14.98 -13.90 -1.92
N SER A 119 -14.72 -15.20 -1.71
CA SER A 119 -13.97 -15.68 -0.54
C SER A 119 -12.56 -15.07 -0.48
N VAL A 120 -11.84 -15.00 -1.60
CA VAL A 120 -10.52 -14.34 -1.66
C VAL A 120 -10.63 -12.87 -1.26
N MET A 121 -11.60 -12.12 -1.78
CA MET A 121 -11.80 -10.71 -1.44
C MET A 121 -12.14 -10.51 0.04
N GLU A 122 -13.08 -11.29 0.58
CA GLU A 122 -13.53 -11.16 1.97
C GLU A 122 -12.48 -11.58 2.98
N VAL A 123 -11.75 -12.66 2.72
CA VAL A 123 -10.75 -13.21 3.65
C VAL A 123 -9.43 -12.47 3.54
N ARG A 124 -8.89 -12.30 2.33
CA ARG A 124 -7.54 -11.76 2.12
C ARG A 124 -7.53 -10.23 2.11
N ILE A 125 -8.27 -9.60 1.21
CA ILE A 125 -8.31 -8.12 1.16
C ILE A 125 -9.04 -7.56 2.37
N GLY A 126 -10.18 -8.17 2.77
CA GLY A 126 -10.91 -7.77 3.98
C GLY A 126 -10.09 -7.90 5.27
N SER A 127 -9.02 -8.72 5.31
CA SER A 127 -8.13 -8.78 6.48
C SER A 127 -7.43 -7.46 6.76
N LEU A 128 -7.15 -6.65 5.72
CA LEU A 128 -6.53 -5.33 5.85
C LEU A 128 -7.48 -4.25 6.43
N LEU A 129 -8.76 -4.58 6.58
CA LEU A 129 -9.78 -3.66 7.12
C LEU A 129 -10.28 -4.07 8.51
N ARG A 130 -9.82 -5.20 9.05
CA ARG A 130 -10.34 -5.75 10.30
C ARG A 130 -9.61 -5.17 11.51
N ARG A 131 -10.40 -4.77 12.53
CA ARG A 131 -9.92 -4.37 13.86
C ARG A 131 -8.76 -3.36 13.78
N GLU A 132 -7.72 -3.56 14.56
CA GLU A 132 -6.52 -2.71 14.64
C GLU A 132 -5.77 -2.62 13.30
N ILE A 133 -5.82 -3.68 12.49
CA ILE A 133 -5.22 -3.68 11.15
C ILE A 133 -5.91 -2.65 10.23
N GLY A 134 -7.24 -2.49 10.37
CA GLY A 134 -7.97 -1.47 9.64
C GLY A 134 -7.47 -0.06 9.93
N HIS A 135 -7.05 0.22 11.16
CA HIS A 135 -6.46 1.52 11.51
C HIS A 135 -5.08 1.75 10.86
N VAL A 136 -4.36 0.67 10.54
CA VAL A 136 -3.06 0.77 9.84
C VAL A 136 -3.24 1.19 8.40
N TYR A 137 -4.17 0.53 7.66
CA TYR A 137 -4.24 0.64 6.20
C TYR A 137 -5.40 1.49 5.67
N ASN A 138 -6.49 1.63 6.44
CA ASN A 138 -7.66 2.38 5.99
C ASN A 138 -7.58 3.84 6.43
N VAL A 139 -6.63 4.55 5.88
CA VAL A 139 -6.35 5.96 6.16
C VAL A 139 -6.29 6.75 4.86
N ARG A 140 -6.51 8.06 4.93
CA ARG A 140 -6.42 8.96 3.77
C ARG A 140 -4.98 9.33 3.44
N ARG A 141 -4.13 9.46 4.47
CA ARG A 141 -2.70 9.75 4.35
C ARG A 141 -1.89 8.89 5.30
N SER A 142 -0.69 8.57 4.88
CA SER A 142 0.30 7.84 5.68
C SER A 142 0.88 8.73 6.79
N SER A 143 1.34 8.10 7.87
CA SER A 143 2.09 8.78 8.94
C SER A 143 3.48 9.23 8.47
N VAL A 144 4.01 8.55 7.46
CA VAL A 144 5.32 8.82 6.84
C VAL A 144 5.07 9.01 5.36
N GLU A 145 5.48 10.15 4.82
CA GLU A 145 5.38 10.40 3.38
C GLU A 145 6.32 9.43 2.63
N PRO A 146 5.97 8.99 1.41
CA PRO A 146 6.78 8.03 0.67
C PRO A 146 8.25 8.45 0.54
N GLU A 147 8.50 9.74 0.34
CA GLU A 147 9.84 10.33 0.19
C GLU A 147 10.69 10.27 1.45
N ASP A 148 10.05 10.19 2.62
CA ASP A 148 10.69 10.26 3.93
C ASP A 148 11.17 8.91 4.46
N TRP A 149 10.77 7.79 3.84
CA TRP A 149 11.21 6.44 4.24
C TRP A 149 12.73 6.26 4.22
N LEU A 150 13.44 7.06 3.42
CA LEU A 150 14.90 7.02 3.30
C LEU A 150 15.59 8.20 4.00
N SER A 151 14.86 9.02 4.76
CA SER A 151 15.42 10.21 5.43
C SER A 151 16.15 9.87 6.71
N ARG A 152 15.84 8.74 7.35
CA ARG A 152 16.38 8.29 8.63
C ARG A 152 16.31 6.77 8.77
N PRO A 153 17.03 6.16 9.72
CA PRO A 153 16.89 4.74 10.05
C PRO A 153 15.47 4.44 10.57
N VAL A 154 14.86 3.38 10.04
CA VAL A 154 13.51 2.95 10.41
C VAL A 154 13.52 1.47 10.74
N ILE A 155 12.85 1.09 11.83
CA ILE A 155 12.54 -0.28 12.19
C ILE A 155 11.01 -0.43 12.22
N ILE A 156 10.51 -1.50 11.62
CA ILE A 156 9.09 -1.85 11.64
C ILE A 156 8.94 -3.22 12.27
N GLU A 157 8.31 -3.26 13.44
CA GLU A 157 8.07 -4.49 14.19
C GLU A 157 6.75 -5.12 13.70
N LEU A 158 6.82 -6.15 12.88
CA LEU A 158 5.63 -6.74 12.22
C LEU A 158 4.95 -7.85 13.04
N GLU A 159 5.47 -8.18 14.20
CA GLU A 159 5.00 -9.34 15.00
C GLU A 159 3.53 -9.25 15.44
N SER A 160 2.99 -8.04 15.57
CA SER A 160 1.57 -7.82 15.92
C SER A 160 0.62 -7.96 14.72
N LEU A 161 1.14 -8.03 13.50
CA LEU A 161 0.36 -8.28 12.29
C LEU A 161 0.25 -9.79 12.05
N GLY A 162 -0.91 -10.25 11.57
CA GLY A 162 -1.00 -11.60 11.00
C GLY A 162 -0.19 -11.72 9.70
N GLU A 163 0.08 -12.93 9.26
CA GLU A 163 0.96 -13.24 8.11
C GLU A 163 0.61 -12.43 6.85
N GLY A 164 -0.64 -12.44 6.42
CA GLY A 164 -1.07 -11.70 5.21
C GLY A 164 -0.81 -10.18 5.30
N PRO A 165 -1.31 -9.48 6.33
CA PRO A 165 -1.01 -8.07 6.55
C PRO A 165 0.47 -7.74 6.72
N ALA A 166 1.27 -8.63 7.34
CA ALA A 166 2.72 -8.44 7.49
C ALA A 166 3.45 -8.57 6.15
N ASN A 167 3.09 -9.56 5.33
CA ASN A 167 3.61 -9.73 3.98
C ASN A 167 3.24 -8.53 3.10
N PHE A 168 1.98 -8.06 3.19
CA PHE A 168 1.52 -6.88 2.48
C PHE A 168 2.33 -5.63 2.87
N MET A 169 2.55 -5.38 4.17
CA MET A 169 3.37 -4.26 4.66
C MET A 169 4.80 -4.32 4.10
N SER A 170 5.44 -5.48 4.17
CA SER A 170 6.82 -5.66 3.73
C SER A 170 6.98 -5.39 2.23
N LEU A 171 6.07 -5.92 1.41
CA LEU A 171 6.07 -5.70 -0.03
C LEU A 171 5.72 -4.25 -0.39
N LEU A 172 4.74 -3.66 0.29
CA LEU A 172 4.33 -2.27 0.06
C LEU A 172 5.48 -1.30 0.33
N ILE A 173 6.12 -1.39 1.51
CA ILE A 173 7.23 -0.49 1.86
C ILE A 173 8.41 -0.68 0.92
N SER A 174 8.77 -1.93 0.58
CA SER A 174 9.84 -2.20 -0.37
C SER A 174 9.54 -1.60 -1.75
N THR A 175 8.27 -1.63 -2.15
CA THR A 175 7.81 -1.04 -3.42
C THR A 175 7.87 0.48 -3.39
N LEU A 176 7.37 1.13 -2.33
CA LEU A 176 7.45 2.58 -2.16
C LEU A 176 8.90 3.09 -2.14
N ILE A 177 9.80 2.40 -1.44
CA ILE A 177 11.23 2.72 -1.44
C ILE A 177 11.81 2.63 -2.86
N ARG A 178 11.48 1.58 -3.61
CA ARG A 178 11.93 1.43 -5.00
C ARG A 178 11.40 2.55 -5.90
N GLU A 179 10.16 2.97 -5.73
CA GLU A 179 9.53 4.07 -6.45
C GLU A 179 10.24 5.40 -6.14
N VAL A 180 10.53 5.68 -4.87
CA VAL A 180 11.28 6.88 -4.45
C VAL A 180 12.68 6.91 -5.05
N LEU A 181 13.40 5.79 -4.97
CA LEU A 181 14.76 5.69 -5.54
C LEU A 181 14.76 5.91 -7.06
N LYS A 182 13.74 5.42 -7.76
CA LYS A 182 13.59 5.65 -9.20
C LYS A 182 13.41 7.14 -9.52
N ILE A 183 12.54 7.84 -8.77
CA ILE A 183 12.33 9.27 -8.97
C ILE A 183 13.59 10.08 -8.68
N ARG A 184 14.31 9.79 -7.58
CA ARG A 184 15.58 10.44 -7.24
C ARG A 184 16.59 10.28 -8.36
N LYS A 185 16.79 9.08 -8.88
CA LYS A 185 17.72 8.81 -10.00
C LYS A 185 17.34 9.60 -11.26
N THR A 186 16.06 9.69 -11.59
CA THR A 186 15.60 10.44 -12.76
C THR A 186 15.85 11.95 -12.58
N SER A 187 15.66 12.49 -11.38
CA SER A 187 15.89 13.90 -11.07
C SER A 187 17.38 14.27 -11.13
N ASP A 188 18.28 13.36 -10.77
CA ASP A 188 19.72 13.60 -10.81
C ASP A 188 20.23 13.64 -12.26
N VAL A 189 19.74 12.76 -13.14
CA VAL A 189 20.09 12.76 -14.57
C VAL A 189 19.66 14.05 -15.27
N VAL A 190 18.49 14.60 -14.91
CA VAL A 190 17.98 15.85 -15.52
C VAL A 190 18.75 17.09 -15.06
N LYS A 191 19.46 17.05 -13.92
CA LYS A 191 20.29 18.17 -13.45
C LYS A 191 21.67 18.22 -14.07
N ASP A 192 22.13 17.11 -14.65
CA ASP A 192 23.47 17.00 -15.29
C ASP A 192 23.44 17.30 -16.79
N GLU A 193 22.27 17.58 -17.40
CA GLU A 193 22.06 18.08 -18.77
C GLU A 193 21.82 19.61 -18.76
#